data_2754b838159563295acf957a98f85762
#
_entry.id   2754b838159563295acf957a98f85762
#
_cell.length_a   1.000
_cell.length_b   1.000
_cell.length_c   1.000
_cell.angle_alpha   90.00
_cell.angle_beta   90.00
_cell.angle_gamma   90.00
#
_symmetry.space_group_name_H-M   'P 1'
#
loop_
_entity.id
_entity.type
_entity.pdbx_description
1 polymer ?
#
loop_
_entity_poly.entity_id
_entity_poly.type
_entity_poly.pdbx_seq_one_letter_code
_entity_poly.pdbx_strand_id
1 'polypeptide(L)'
;NQLPDGSEPAAFLRIARQRFNHIQSMNTASNIEEIRRYLTPELYSSMYNDIMENQDQDVAEFSNLNAMVVDSATENGQYVVSVRFTGTVSEDLNSLPQPFTEIWHFVKPAGSQQDWVVAGIQQA
;
A
#
# COMPACT_ATOMS: atom_id res chain seq x y z
N ASN A 1 3.15 -2.37 -23.29
CA ASN A 1 3.25 -2.98 -21.96
C ASN A 1 2.23 -2.41 -20.99
N GLN A 2 0.95 -2.60 -21.31
CA GLN A 2 -0.13 -2.16 -20.43
C GLN A 2 -0.35 -3.17 -19.30
N LEU A 3 -0.94 -2.69 -18.20
CA LEU A 3 -1.39 -3.55 -17.12
C LEU A 3 -2.68 -4.26 -17.52
N PRO A 4 -3.11 -5.30 -16.78
CA PRO A 4 -4.29 -6.08 -17.17
C PRO A 4 -5.57 -5.26 -17.39
N ASP A 5 -5.72 -4.14 -16.69
CA ASP A 5 -6.88 -3.26 -16.84
C ASP A 5 -6.75 -2.28 -18.01
N GLY A 6 -5.66 -2.32 -18.76
CA GLY A 6 -5.39 -1.44 -19.88
C GLY A 6 -4.65 -0.16 -19.49
N SER A 7 -4.39 0.08 -18.21
CA SER A 7 -3.68 1.29 -17.80
C SER A 7 -2.18 1.18 -18.08
N GLU A 8 -1.54 2.34 -18.23
CA GLU A 8 -0.09 2.39 -18.38
C GLU A 8 0.59 2.28 -17.01
N PRO A 9 1.71 1.55 -16.90
CA PRO A 9 2.40 1.41 -15.62
C PRO A 9 2.74 2.73 -14.94
N ALA A 10 3.16 3.76 -15.70
CA ALA A 10 3.50 5.05 -15.10
C ALA A 10 2.28 5.71 -14.45
N ALA A 11 1.11 5.63 -15.11
CA ALA A 11 -0.12 6.18 -14.55
C ALA A 11 -0.56 5.43 -13.29
N PHE A 12 -0.44 4.10 -13.33
CA PHE A 12 -0.77 3.28 -12.17
C PHE A 12 0.16 3.59 -10.99
N LEU A 13 1.46 3.74 -11.24
CA LEU A 13 2.43 3.99 -10.17
C LEU A 13 2.20 5.33 -9.48
N ARG A 14 1.66 6.34 -10.18
CA ARG A 14 1.25 7.60 -9.53
C ARG A 14 0.16 7.34 -8.50
N ILE A 15 -0.83 6.53 -8.87
CA ILE A 15 -1.91 6.15 -7.94
C ILE A 15 -1.33 5.34 -6.78
N ALA A 16 -0.47 4.38 -7.07
CA ALA A 16 0.14 3.53 -6.04
C ALA A 16 0.94 4.34 -5.02
N ARG A 17 1.72 5.34 -5.48
CA ARG A 17 2.46 6.21 -4.57
C ARG A 17 1.52 7.04 -3.70
N GLN A 18 0.44 7.56 -4.26
CA GLN A 18 -0.56 8.31 -3.50
C GLN A 18 -1.20 7.44 -2.43
N ARG A 19 -1.53 6.20 -2.77
CA ARG A 19 -2.10 5.25 -1.82
C ARG A 19 -1.12 4.92 -0.71
N PHE A 20 0.15 4.67 -1.07
CA PHE A 20 1.18 4.39 -0.08
C PHE A 20 1.28 5.53 0.94
N ASN A 21 1.43 6.76 0.44
CA ASN A 21 1.60 7.93 1.32
C ASN A 21 0.36 8.13 2.19
N HIS A 22 -0.83 8.03 1.61
CA HIS A 22 -2.07 8.24 2.35
C HIS A 22 -2.28 7.16 3.42
N ILE A 23 -2.10 5.90 3.06
CA ILE A 23 -2.29 4.80 4.00
C ILE A 23 -1.28 4.89 5.14
N GLN A 24 0.00 5.17 4.83
CA GLN A 24 1.01 5.27 5.88
C GLN A 24 0.75 6.45 6.81
N SER A 25 0.27 7.60 6.30
CA SER A 25 0.00 8.76 7.13
C SER A 25 -1.23 8.60 8.04
N MET A 26 -2.16 7.73 7.64
CA MET A 26 -3.40 7.50 8.39
C MET A 26 -3.39 6.20 9.19
N ASN A 27 -2.25 5.55 9.29
CA ASN A 27 -2.10 4.26 9.96
C ASN A 27 -1.96 4.46 11.47
N THR A 28 -2.99 5.03 12.09
CA THR A 28 -3.06 5.31 13.52
C THR A 28 -4.44 4.96 14.05
N ALA A 29 -4.56 4.79 15.37
CA ALA A 29 -5.83 4.45 16.00
C ALA A 29 -6.94 5.46 15.71
N SER A 30 -6.59 6.75 15.59
CA SER A 30 -7.60 7.79 15.36
C SER A 30 -7.97 7.98 13.89
N ASN A 31 -7.15 7.48 12.94
CA ASN A 31 -7.30 7.82 11.53
C ASN A 31 -7.55 6.62 10.63
N ILE A 32 -7.39 5.40 11.12
CA ILE A 32 -7.43 4.21 10.26
C ILE A 32 -8.75 4.04 9.50
N GLU A 33 -9.85 4.55 10.04
CA GLU A 33 -11.14 4.47 9.35
C GLU A 33 -11.11 5.19 8.00
N GLU A 34 -10.29 6.23 7.87
CA GLU A 34 -10.24 7.01 6.63
C GLU A 34 -9.64 6.25 5.46
N ILE A 35 -8.86 5.21 5.73
CA ILE A 35 -8.23 4.42 4.67
C ILE A 35 -8.92 3.06 4.44
N ARG A 36 -9.99 2.78 5.18
CA ARG A 36 -10.67 1.49 5.10
C ARG A 36 -11.11 1.15 3.69
N ARG A 37 -11.61 2.13 2.94
CA ARG A 37 -12.12 1.90 1.58
C ARG A 37 -11.02 1.54 0.57
N TYR A 38 -9.76 1.75 0.92
CA TYR A 38 -8.62 1.44 0.04
C TYR A 38 -7.97 0.10 0.34
N LEU A 39 -8.52 -0.65 1.29
CA LEU A 39 -8.00 -1.92 1.75
C LEU A 39 -9.05 -3.01 1.61
N THR A 40 -8.60 -4.25 1.38
CA THR A 40 -9.54 -5.37 1.53
C THR A 40 -9.95 -5.49 2.99
N PRO A 41 -11.13 -6.09 3.29
CA PRO A 41 -11.55 -6.28 4.68
C PRO A 41 -10.52 -7.06 5.51
N GLU A 42 -9.88 -8.05 4.92
CA GLU A 42 -8.87 -8.86 5.60
C GLU A 42 -7.65 -8.04 5.99
N LEU A 43 -7.16 -7.22 5.04
CA LEU A 43 -5.99 -6.37 5.33
C LEU A 43 -6.36 -5.28 6.34
N TYR A 44 -7.54 -4.68 6.20
CA TYR A 44 -7.99 -3.69 7.18
C TYR A 44 -8.02 -4.27 8.59
N SER A 45 -8.59 -5.48 8.77
CA SER A 45 -8.66 -6.12 10.07
C SER A 45 -7.29 -6.38 10.67
N SER A 46 -6.34 -6.85 9.85
CA SER A 46 -4.98 -7.09 10.29
C SER A 46 -4.31 -5.80 10.74
N MET A 47 -4.42 -4.74 9.95
CA MET A 47 -3.82 -3.44 10.30
C MET A 47 -4.47 -2.84 11.54
N TYR A 48 -5.79 -2.95 11.65
CA TYR A 48 -6.52 -2.47 12.82
C TYR A 48 -6.00 -3.13 14.10
N ASN A 49 -5.85 -4.45 14.07
CA ASN A 49 -5.36 -5.19 15.24
C ASN A 49 -3.94 -4.76 15.62
N ASP A 50 -3.07 -4.60 14.64
CA ASP A 50 -1.69 -4.15 14.88
C ASP A 50 -1.67 -2.77 15.52
N ILE A 51 -2.49 -1.86 15.02
CA ILE A 51 -2.56 -0.49 15.54
C ILE A 51 -3.08 -0.49 16.97
N MET A 52 -4.11 -1.29 17.26
CA MET A 52 -4.69 -1.33 18.61
C MET A 52 -3.68 -1.89 19.63
N GLU A 53 -2.79 -2.77 19.20
CA GLU A 53 -1.73 -3.32 20.05
C GLU A 53 -0.57 -2.34 20.24
N ASN A 54 -0.41 -1.33 19.37
CA ASN A 54 0.75 -0.45 19.34
C ASN A 54 0.35 1.02 19.30
N GLN A 55 -0.66 1.42 20.09
CA GLN A 55 -1.26 2.75 20.03
C GLN A 55 -0.31 3.88 20.37
N ASP A 56 0.74 3.62 21.14
CA ASP A 56 1.67 4.64 21.60
C ASP A 56 2.80 4.91 20.62
N GLN A 57 2.79 4.25 19.47
CA GLN A 57 3.84 4.46 18.48
C GLN A 57 3.54 5.66 17.59
N ASP A 58 4.59 6.39 17.24
CA ASP A 58 4.50 7.50 16.29
C ASP A 58 4.26 6.97 14.89
N VAL A 59 3.74 7.85 14.03
CA VAL A 59 3.62 7.55 12.61
C VAL A 59 5.03 7.55 12.02
N ALA A 60 5.35 6.49 11.28
CA ALA A 60 6.62 6.40 10.58
C ALA A 60 6.70 7.45 9.46
N GLU A 61 7.88 8.01 9.25
CA GLU A 61 8.13 8.94 8.15
C GLU A 61 8.92 8.27 7.05
N PHE A 62 8.38 8.32 5.83
CA PHE A 62 9.00 7.71 4.65
C PHE A 62 9.60 8.78 3.76
N SER A 63 10.77 8.50 3.20
CA SER A 63 11.49 9.43 2.33
C SER A 63 12.09 8.69 1.14
N ASN A 64 12.35 9.43 0.07
CA ASN A 64 13.00 8.88 -1.14
C ASN A 64 12.23 7.71 -1.73
N LEU A 65 10.90 7.83 -1.77
CA LEU A 65 10.04 6.73 -2.19
C LEU A 65 10.19 6.45 -3.68
N ASN A 66 10.54 5.21 -4.00
CA ASN A 66 10.53 4.67 -5.36
C ASN A 66 9.50 3.56 -5.44
N ALA A 67 8.88 3.44 -6.60
CA ALA A 67 7.86 2.42 -6.84
C ALA A 67 8.10 1.75 -8.19
N MET A 68 7.97 0.43 -8.23
CA MET A 68 8.18 -0.35 -9.45
C MET A 68 7.15 -1.48 -9.49
N VAL A 69 6.50 -1.66 -10.64
CA VAL A 69 5.65 -2.83 -10.87
C VAL A 69 6.58 -4.04 -10.99
N VAL A 70 6.35 -5.05 -10.16
CA VAL A 70 7.17 -6.28 -10.17
C VAL A 70 6.39 -7.49 -10.65
N ASP A 71 5.07 -7.41 -10.68
CA ASP A 71 4.24 -8.49 -11.21
C ASP A 71 2.86 -7.94 -11.55
N SER A 72 2.21 -8.56 -12.52
CA SER A 72 0.82 -8.26 -12.84
C SER A 72 0.16 -9.51 -13.42
N ALA A 73 -1.11 -9.71 -13.08
CA ALA A 73 -1.83 -10.90 -13.50
C ALA A 73 -3.34 -10.66 -13.46
N THR A 74 -4.06 -11.52 -14.14
CA THR A 74 -5.50 -11.66 -13.97
C THR A 74 -5.72 -13.05 -13.38
N GLU A 75 -6.28 -13.12 -12.20
CA GLU A 75 -6.48 -14.40 -11.54
C GLU A 75 -7.71 -14.34 -10.63
N ASN A 76 -8.47 -15.43 -10.63
CA ASN A 76 -9.67 -15.56 -9.80
C ASN A 76 -10.66 -14.42 -9.98
N GLY A 77 -10.83 -13.93 -11.22
CA GLY A 77 -11.75 -12.85 -11.53
C GLY A 77 -11.28 -11.47 -11.10
N GLN A 78 -10.00 -11.32 -10.78
CA GLN A 78 -9.42 -10.05 -10.36
C GLN A 78 -8.20 -9.70 -11.17
N TYR A 79 -7.98 -8.41 -11.36
CA TYR A 79 -6.67 -7.90 -11.75
C TYR A 79 -5.82 -7.76 -10.50
N VAL A 80 -4.56 -8.21 -10.56
CA VAL A 80 -3.61 -8.09 -9.46
C VAL A 80 -2.36 -7.41 -10.00
N VAL A 81 -1.93 -6.34 -9.35
CA VAL A 81 -0.67 -5.66 -9.68
C VAL A 81 0.14 -5.53 -8.40
N SER A 82 1.37 -6.04 -8.43
CA SER A 82 2.27 -5.99 -7.28
C SER A 82 3.31 -4.91 -7.52
N VAL A 83 3.48 -4.04 -6.52
CA VAL A 83 4.40 -2.90 -6.58
C VAL A 83 5.42 -3.03 -5.47
N ARG A 84 6.70 -2.93 -5.85
CA ARG A 84 7.77 -2.83 -4.86
C ARG A 84 8.03 -1.37 -4.55
N PHE A 85 7.89 -1.02 -3.28
CA PHE A 85 8.25 0.30 -2.76
C PHE A 85 9.58 0.20 -2.03
N THR A 86 10.49 1.13 -2.31
CA THR A 86 11.76 1.23 -1.64
C THR A 86 11.99 2.68 -1.22
N GLY A 87 12.87 2.86 -0.25
CA GLY A 87 13.23 4.19 0.24
C GLY A 87 13.84 4.09 1.60
N THR A 88 13.63 5.12 2.41
CA THR A 88 14.07 5.16 3.80
C THR A 88 12.89 5.42 4.70
N VAL A 89 12.96 4.92 5.92
CA VAL A 89 11.91 5.09 6.94
C VAL A 89 12.53 5.45 8.27
N SER A 90 11.92 6.43 8.95
CA SER A 90 12.19 6.74 10.36
C SER A 90 10.98 6.30 11.16
N GLU A 91 11.18 5.37 12.08
CA GLU A 91 10.08 4.81 12.87
C GLU A 91 9.51 5.82 13.88
N ASP A 92 10.34 6.77 14.31
CA ASP A 92 9.93 7.87 15.18
C ASP A 92 10.88 9.04 15.04
N LEU A 93 10.62 10.12 15.79
CA LEU A 93 11.41 11.36 15.69
C LEU A 93 12.85 11.21 16.12
N ASN A 94 13.18 10.18 16.89
CA ASN A 94 14.52 9.96 17.42
C ASN A 94 15.30 8.89 16.69
N SER A 95 14.67 8.20 15.74
CA SER A 95 15.30 7.11 14.99
C SER A 95 15.94 7.64 13.72
N LEU A 96 17.14 7.13 13.43
CA LEU A 96 17.79 7.41 12.15
C LEU A 96 17.03 6.70 11.03
N PRO A 97 16.95 7.33 9.85
CA PRO A 97 16.32 6.67 8.70
C PRO A 97 17.02 5.38 8.34
N GLN A 98 16.25 4.36 8.03
CA GLN A 98 16.74 3.05 7.63
C GLN A 98 16.17 2.69 6.26
N PRO A 99 16.91 1.94 5.43
CA PRO A 99 16.34 1.44 4.19
C PRO A 99 15.14 0.55 4.45
N PHE A 100 14.14 0.63 3.57
CA PHE A 100 13.03 -0.31 3.63
C PHE A 100 12.70 -0.80 2.22
N THR A 101 12.08 -1.97 2.16
CA THR A 101 11.50 -2.53 0.95
C THR A 101 10.21 -3.23 1.32
N GLU A 102 9.13 -2.87 0.63
CA GLU A 102 7.83 -3.52 0.83
C GLU A 102 7.22 -3.82 -0.54
N ILE A 103 6.49 -4.92 -0.62
CA ILE A 103 5.73 -5.24 -1.81
C ILE A 103 4.25 -5.16 -1.45
N TRP A 104 3.52 -4.33 -2.19
CA TRP A 104 2.10 -4.10 -2.01
C TRP A 104 1.34 -4.73 -3.17
N HIS A 105 0.32 -5.49 -2.84
CA HIS A 105 -0.52 -6.17 -3.83
C HIS A 105 -1.82 -5.40 -3.97
N PHE A 106 -2.02 -4.80 -5.15
CA PHE A 106 -3.22 -4.05 -5.48
C PHE A 106 -4.14 -4.95 -6.29
N VAL A 107 -5.43 -4.94 -5.97
CA VAL A 107 -6.42 -5.77 -6.67
C VAL A 107 -7.64 -4.93 -7.02
N LYS A 108 -8.34 -5.35 -8.08
CA LYS A 108 -9.70 -4.91 -8.36
C LYS A 108 -10.41 -5.98 -9.19
N PRO A 109 -11.76 -6.04 -9.14
CA PRO A 109 -12.50 -7.00 -9.96
C PRO A 109 -12.21 -6.79 -11.46
N ALA A 110 -11.99 -7.87 -12.18
CA ALA A 110 -11.74 -7.81 -13.61
C ALA A 110 -12.92 -7.17 -14.34
N GLY A 111 -12.63 -6.26 -15.26
CA GLY A 111 -13.63 -5.56 -16.05
C GLY A 111 -14.40 -4.47 -15.30
N SER A 112 -14.05 -4.22 -14.04
CA SER A 112 -14.78 -3.22 -13.25
C SER A 112 -14.16 -1.85 -13.36
N GLN A 113 -14.95 -0.82 -13.03
CA GLN A 113 -14.50 0.57 -12.92
C GLN A 113 -14.22 0.96 -11.47
N GLN A 114 -14.22 -0.03 -10.56
CA GLN A 114 -13.93 0.24 -9.16
C GLN A 114 -12.47 0.63 -8.96
N ASP A 115 -12.21 1.35 -7.87
CA ASP A 115 -10.84 1.71 -7.51
C ASP A 115 -10.04 0.47 -7.12
N TRP A 116 -8.74 0.56 -7.33
CA TRP A 116 -7.80 -0.43 -6.80
C TRP A 116 -7.81 -0.39 -5.28
N VAL A 117 -7.75 -1.56 -4.66
CA VAL A 117 -7.59 -1.68 -3.21
C VAL A 117 -6.34 -2.51 -2.91
N VAL A 118 -5.76 -2.30 -1.73
CA VAL A 118 -4.58 -3.06 -1.30
C VAL A 118 -5.07 -4.33 -0.60
N ALA A 119 -4.58 -5.48 -1.05
CA ALA A 119 -4.96 -6.78 -0.50
C ALA A 119 -3.86 -7.37 0.39
N GLY A 120 -2.64 -6.91 0.27
CA GLY A 120 -1.55 -7.40 1.09
C GLY A 120 -0.34 -6.50 1.02
N ILE A 121 0.41 -6.49 2.11
CA ILE A 121 1.69 -5.78 2.25
C ILE A 121 2.67 -6.78 2.84
N GLN A 122 3.78 -7.00 2.13
CA GLN A 122 4.80 -7.91 2.63
C GLN A 122 6.14 -7.19 2.73
N GLN A 123 6.88 -7.52 3.76
CA GLN A 123 8.24 -7.04 3.92
C GLN A 123 9.16 -7.84 3.00
N ALA A 124 10.11 -7.17 2.37
CA ALA A 124 10.98 -7.82 1.41
C ALA A 124 12.47 -7.52 1.68
#